data_754369e233d0c16f28dec79f1af094a5
#
_entry.id   754369e233d0c16f28dec79f1af094a5
#
_cell.length_a   1.000
_cell.length_b   1.000
_cell.length_c   1.000
_cell.angle_alpha   90.00
_cell.angle_beta   90.00
_cell.angle_gamma   90.00
#
_symmetry.space_group_name_H-M   'P 1'
#
loop_
_entity.id
_entity.type
_entity.pdbx_description
1 polymer ?
#
loop_
_entity_poly.entity_id
_entity_poly.type
_entity_poly.pdbx_seq_one_letter_code
_entity_poly.pdbx_strand_id
1 'polypeptide(L)'
;MDPLDQSPADWRKAEPLPDQAAPMIDPFGRAVTYLRVSVTDRCDFRCTYCMAENMTFLPKKDLLTLEELDRLCSAFIAKGVRKLRLTGGEPLVRKNIMHLVRGLSRHIGGGLDELTLTTNGSQLARYAVELADCGVNRINVSIDTLDPIKFKTITRWGELDKVMDGIRAAQAAGIRVKLNAVALKDFNEHEIPDLLRFAHGEGMDLTLIETMPMGETDEDRTDQYLPLSLVRSSLEEHFTLDDIPYRTGGPARYVEVRETGGRLGFITPLTHNFCESCNRVRLTCTGTLYMCLGQDDAADLRTALRASDDDAYLSSAIDEAISRKPKGHDFIIDRNHRKPAVARHMSVTGG
;
A
#
# COMPACT_ATOMS: atom_id res chain seq x y z
N MET A 1 30.79 30.18 -7.74
CA MET A 1 29.34 30.39 -7.94
C MET A 1 28.75 29.02 -8.20
N ASP A 2 28.03 28.51 -7.22
CA ASP A 2 27.46 27.13 -7.21
C ASP A 2 26.12 27.17 -7.95
N PRO A 3 25.86 26.32 -8.96
CA PRO A 3 24.62 26.35 -9.76
C PRO A 3 23.40 25.69 -9.09
N LEU A 4 23.41 25.52 -7.78
CA LEU A 4 22.36 24.78 -7.06
C LEU A 4 21.40 25.65 -6.24
N ASP A 5 21.40 26.98 -6.44
CA ASP A 5 20.41 27.87 -5.80
C ASP A 5 19.26 28.18 -6.78
N GLN A 6 18.47 27.17 -7.13
CA GLN A 6 17.13 27.37 -7.65
C GLN A 6 16.15 27.32 -6.47
N SER A 7 15.69 28.49 -6.08
CA SER A 7 14.60 28.71 -5.14
C SER A 7 13.43 27.73 -5.41
N PRO A 8 12.91 27.00 -4.41
CA PRO A 8 11.82 26.07 -4.62
C PRO A 8 10.60 26.85 -5.14
N ALA A 9 10.04 26.42 -6.27
CA ALA A 9 8.79 26.95 -6.80
C ALA A 9 7.74 26.95 -5.66
N ASP A 10 7.06 28.08 -5.54
CA ASP A 10 6.11 28.34 -4.45
C ASP A 10 4.86 27.45 -4.63
N TRP A 11 4.94 26.20 -4.16
CA TRP A 11 3.89 25.17 -4.20
C TRP A 11 2.59 25.56 -3.48
N ARG A 12 2.61 26.68 -2.70
CA ARG A 12 1.44 27.20 -1.97
C ARG A 12 0.43 27.91 -2.87
N LYS A 13 0.75 28.14 -4.15
CA LYS A 13 -0.08 28.90 -5.09
C LYS A 13 -0.89 28.07 -6.08
N ALA A 14 -0.97 26.73 -5.91
CA ALA A 14 -1.89 25.94 -6.72
C ALA A 14 -3.33 26.28 -6.33
N GLU A 15 -4.14 26.72 -7.30
CA GLU A 15 -5.57 26.95 -7.08
C GLU A 15 -6.25 25.67 -6.60
N PRO A 16 -7.17 25.75 -5.62
CA PRO A 16 -7.95 24.61 -5.20
C PRO A 16 -8.75 24.05 -6.38
N LEU A 17 -8.66 22.74 -6.60
CA LEU A 17 -9.46 22.05 -7.59
C LEU A 17 -10.96 22.21 -7.28
N PRO A 18 -11.84 22.27 -8.29
CA PRO A 18 -13.28 22.41 -8.07
C PRO A 18 -13.81 21.29 -7.17
N ASP A 19 -14.65 21.66 -6.24
CA ASP A 19 -15.03 20.92 -5.03
C ASP A 19 -15.80 19.59 -5.26
N GLN A 20 -16.06 19.15 -6.49
CA GLN A 20 -16.71 17.86 -6.77
C GLN A 20 -16.45 17.37 -8.21
N ALA A 21 -15.25 16.85 -8.47
CA ALA A 21 -15.10 16.02 -9.66
C ALA A 21 -15.91 14.72 -9.50
N ALA A 22 -16.73 14.38 -10.48
CA ALA A 22 -17.44 13.10 -10.52
C ALA A 22 -16.41 11.95 -10.53
N PRO A 23 -16.58 10.90 -9.72
CA PRO A 23 -15.64 9.80 -9.69
C PRO A 23 -15.61 9.07 -11.03
N MET A 24 -14.44 8.55 -11.40
CA MET A 24 -14.30 7.63 -12.53
C MET A 24 -15.10 6.35 -12.24
N ILE A 25 -16.00 5.96 -13.15
CA ILE A 25 -16.82 4.76 -13.02
C ILE A 25 -16.28 3.68 -13.96
N ASP A 26 -16.01 2.51 -13.45
CA ASP A 26 -15.56 1.37 -14.24
C ASP A 26 -16.74 0.64 -14.95
N PRO A 27 -16.48 -0.32 -15.86
CA PRO A 27 -17.54 -1.01 -16.61
C PRO A 27 -18.57 -1.78 -15.77
N PHE A 28 -18.27 -1.97 -14.49
CA PHE A 28 -19.13 -2.70 -13.52
C PHE A 28 -19.84 -1.75 -12.56
N GLY A 29 -19.82 -0.44 -12.81
CA GLY A 29 -20.48 0.58 -12.00
C GLY A 29 -19.76 0.91 -10.69
N ARG A 30 -18.49 0.52 -10.51
CA ARG A 30 -17.71 0.80 -9.32
C ARG A 30 -16.98 2.14 -9.45
N ALA A 31 -17.12 3.02 -8.47
CA ALA A 31 -16.39 4.26 -8.41
C ALA A 31 -14.91 4.01 -8.04
N VAL A 32 -13.98 4.50 -8.87
CA VAL A 32 -12.53 4.44 -8.61
C VAL A 32 -12.12 5.70 -7.82
N THR A 33 -12.02 5.55 -6.51
CA THR A 33 -11.74 6.67 -5.58
C THR A 33 -10.43 6.50 -4.82
N TYR A 34 -9.71 5.42 -5.05
CA TYR A 34 -8.49 5.07 -4.32
C TYR A 34 -7.34 4.73 -5.27
N LEU A 35 -6.29 5.55 -5.27
CA LEU A 35 -5.06 5.28 -6.00
C LEU A 35 -3.95 4.83 -5.05
N ARG A 36 -3.33 3.70 -5.37
CA ARG A 36 -2.08 3.27 -4.74
C ARG A 36 -0.92 3.63 -5.67
N VAL A 37 0.09 4.28 -5.13
CA VAL A 37 1.23 4.80 -5.91
C VAL A 37 2.50 4.16 -5.40
N SER A 38 3.10 3.27 -6.21
CA SER A 38 4.45 2.79 -5.97
C SER A 38 5.44 3.89 -6.38
N VAL A 39 6.15 4.45 -5.43
CA VAL A 39 7.11 5.53 -5.69
C VAL A 39 8.51 5.00 -6.02
N THR A 40 8.75 3.72 -5.80
CA THR A 40 10.02 3.02 -6.07
C THR A 40 9.81 1.51 -6.05
N ASP A 41 10.61 0.78 -6.81
CA ASP A 41 10.72 -0.68 -6.73
C ASP A 41 11.70 -1.14 -5.63
N ARG A 42 12.51 -0.21 -5.09
CA ARG A 42 13.55 -0.51 -4.10
C ARG A 42 12.97 -0.68 -2.70
N CYS A 43 13.55 -1.61 -1.96
CA CYS A 43 13.26 -1.83 -0.55
C CYS A 43 14.59 -2.08 0.17
N ASP A 44 14.67 -1.70 1.42
CA ASP A 44 15.79 -2.03 2.31
C ASP A 44 15.59 -3.37 3.04
N PHE A 45 14.41 -4.02 2.89
CA PHE A 45 14.16 -5.40 3.29
C PHE A 45 14.11 -6.31 2.06
N ARG A 46 14.18 -7.64 2.32
CA ARG A 46 14.06 -8.72 1.33
C ARG A 46 13.12 -9.81 1.86
N CYS A 47 11.88 -9.42 2.17
CA CYS A 47 10.92 -10.36 2.74
C CYS A 47 10.71 -11.56 1.82
N THR A 48 10.80 -12.77 2.41
CA THR A 48 10.84 -14.06 1.68
C THR A 48 9.61 -14.28 0.80
N TYR A 49 8.46 -13.81 1.22
CA TYR A 49 7.19 -13.90 0.47
C TYR A 49 7.00 -12.78 -0.58
N CYS A 50 7.85 -11.74 -0.58
CA CYS A 50 7.65 -10.53 -1.38
C CYS A 50 8.60 -10.46 -2.58
N MET A 51 9.88 -10.76 -2.39
CA MET A 51 10.90 -10.66 -3.44
C MET A 51 12.09 -11.60 -3.20
N ALA A 52 12.79 -11.98 -4.27
CA ALA A 52 14.02 -12.72 -4.19
C ALA A 52 15.13 -11.89 -3.49
N GLU A 53 16.09 -12.57 -2.83
CA GLU A 53 17.18 -11.89 -2.13
C GLU A 53 18.04 -11.05 -3.10
N ASN A 54 18.39 -11.64 -4.25
CA ASN A 54 19.22 -11.02 -5.29
C ASN A 54 18.40 -10.33 -6.37
N MET A 55 17.41 -9.52 -5.96
CA MET A 55 16.53 -8.82 -6.88
C MET A 55 17.26 -7.72 -7.65
N THR A 56 17.08 -7.66 -8.97
CA THR A 56 17.56 -6.56 -9.81
C THR A 56 16.52 -5.46 -9.86
N PHE A 57 16.92 -4.26 -9.44
CA PHE A 57 16.06 -3.08 -9.46
C PHE A 57 16.19 -2.30 -10.76
N LEU A 58 15.13 -1.58 -11.09
CA LEU A 58 15.09 -0.75 -12.28
C LEU A 58 16.17 0.35 -12.26
N PRO A 59 16.77 0.68 -13.40
CA PRO A 59 17.63 1.85 -13.54
C PRO A 59 16.88 3.13 -13.17
N LYS A 60 17.58 4.08 -12.53
CA LYS A 60 16.94 5.35 -12.12
C LYS A 60 16.28 6.12 -13.27
N LYS A 61 16.83 6.03 -14.49
CA LYS A 61 16.29 6.67 -15.70
C LYS A 61 14.92 6.15 -16.12
N ASP A 62 14.56 4.94 -15.68
CA ASP A 62 13.29 4.30 -16.01
C ASP A 62 12.20 4.66 -14.99
N LEU A 63 12.57 5.27 -13.88
CA LEU A 63 11.63 5.75 -12.86
C LEU A 63 11.11 7.15 -13.25
N LEU A 64 9.85 7.39 -12.93
CA LEU A 64 9.30 8.75 -12.94
C LEU A 64 10.02 9.64 -11.92
N THR A 65 10.13 10.93 -12.21
CA THR A 65 10.55 11.92 -11.22
C THR A 65 9.46 12.12 -10.16
N LEU A 66 9.78 12.80 -9.07
CA LEU A 66 8.78 13.09 -8.03
C LEU A 66 7.74 14.10 -8.54
N GLU A 67 8.14 15.00 -9.41
CA GLU A 67 7.28 15.97 -10.08
C GLU A 67 6.33 15.30 -11.06
N GLU A 68 6.80 14.30 -11.83
CA GLU A 68 5.96 13.48 -12.70
C GLU A 68 4.93 12.67 -11.90
N LEU A 69 5.34 12.10 -10.75
CA LEU A 69 4.41 11.41 -9.84
C LEU A 69 3.39 12.37 -9.23
N ASP A 70 3.80 13.58 -8.83
CA ASP A 70 2.90 14.61 -8.31
C ASP A 70 1.86 15.00 -9.36
N ARG A 71 2.27 15.25 -10.62
CA ARG A 71 1.37 15.59 -11.72
C ARG A 71 0.37 14.46 -11.99
N LEU A 72 0.82 13.20 -12.04
CA LEU A 72 -0.07 12.05 -12.20
C LEU A 72 -1.09 11.95 -11.05
N CYS A 73 -0.61 12.04 -9.81
CA CYS A 73 -1.51 12.00 -8.64
C CYS A 73 -2.54 13.14 -8.67
N SER A 74 -2.12 14.35 -9.05
CA SER A 74 -3.00 15.52 -9.19
C SER A 74 -4.07 15.30 -10.25
N ALA A 75 -3.70 14.72 -11.41
CA ALA A 75 -4.66 14.36 -12.44
C ALA A 75 -5.71 13.34 -11.95
N PHE A 76 -5.29 12.32 -11.18
CA PHE A 76 -6.22 11.37 -10.57
C PHE A 76 -7.13 12.02 -9.52
N ILE A 77 -6.62 12.95 -8.71
CA ILE A 77 -7.43 13.69 -7.73
C ILE A 77 -8.46 14.55 -8.45
N ALA A 78 -8.07 15.26 -9.52
CA ALA A 78 -8.97 16.02 -10.38
C ALA A 78 -10.09 15.17 -11.00
N LYS A 79 -9.86 13.84 -11.15
CA LYS A 79 -10.81 12.84 -11.65
C LYS A 79 -11.56 12.09 -10.54
N GLY A 80 -11.56 12.60 -9.30
CA GLY A 80 -12.36 12.07 -8.20
C GLY A 80 -11.68 11.01 -7.34
N VAL A 81 -10.37 10.83 -7.43
CA VAL A 81 -9.63 10.07 -6.42
C VAL A 81 -9.60 10.85 -5.11
N ARG A 82 -10.10 10.24 -4.04
CA ARG A 82 -10.21 10.83 -2.70
C ARG A 82 -9.15 10.31 -1.73
N LYS A 83 -8.49 9.20 -2.08
CA LYS A 83 -7.49 8.58 -1.24
C LYS A 83 -6.24 8.23 -2.03
N LEU A 84 -5.10 8.70 -1.57
CA LEU A 84 -3.77 8.31 -2.05
C LEU A 84 -3.06 7.46 -1.01
N ARG A 85 -2.43 6.38 -1.47
CA ARG A 85 -1.52 5.60 -0.64
C ARG A 85 -0.16 5.47 -1.33
N LEU A 86 0.85 6.05 -0.72
CA LEU A 86 2.22 5.85 -1.17
C LEU A 86 2.72 4.49 -0.70
N THR A 87 3.31 3.77 -1.63
CA THR A 87 3.83 2.41 -1.47
C THR A 87 5.10 2.27 -2.29
N GLY A 88 5.48 1.03 -2.59
CA GLY A 88 6.62 0.72 -3.44
C GLY A 88 7.18 -0.63 -3.02
N GLY A 89 8.49 -0.80 -3.13
CA GLY A 89 9.22 -1.63 -2.20
C GLY A 89 9.07 -1.00 -0.82
N GLU A 90 9.93 -0.04 -0.48
CA GLU A 90 9.73 0.81 0.70
C GLU A 90 9.66 2.28 0.27
N PRO A 91 8.54 2.99 0.47
CA PRO A 91 8.40 4.37 -0.02
C PRO A 91 9.40 5.34 0.62
N LEU A 92 9.76 5.13 1.90
CA LEU A 92 10.65 6.05 2.63
C LEU A 92 12.13 5.91 2.26
N VAL A 93 12.52 4.91 1.46
CA VAL A 93 13.89 4.84 0.90
C VAL A 93 14.04 5.65 -0.41
N ARG A 94 12.93 6.11 -1.00
CA ARG A 94 12.99 6.98 -2.18
C ARG A 94 13.66 8.29 -1.81
N LYS A 95 14.77 8.64 -2.49
CA LYS A 95 15.47 9.92 -2.25
C LYS A 95 14.50 11.09 -2.41
N ASN A 96 14.52 12.02 -1.47
CA ASN A 96 13.69 13.23 -1.44
C ASN A 96 12.18 12.97 -1.43
N ILE A 97 11.71 11.81 -0.92
CA ILE A 97 10.29 11.44 -0.90
C ILE A 97 9.39 12.52 -0.28
N MET A 98 9.89 13.26 0.71
CA MET A 98 9.13 14.32 1.37
C MET A 98 8.80 15.49 0.42
N HIS A 99 9.54 15.66 -0.68
CA HIS A 99 9.15 16.62 -1.72
C HIS A 99 7.79 16.23 -2.35
N LEU A 100 7.62 14.95 -2.68
CA LEU A 100 6.33 14.45 -3.17
C LEU A 100 5.23 14.54 -2.11
N VAL A 101 5.52 14.16 -0.86
CA VAL A 101 4.52 14.20 0.23
C VAL A 101 4.02 15.62 0.46
N ARG A 102 4.94 16.61 0.53
CA ARG A 102 4.57 18.04 0.66
C ARG A 102 3.79 18.53 -0.56
N GLY A 103 4.20 18.13 -1.78
CA GLY A 103 3.46 18.43 -3.00
C GLY A 103 2.02 17.95 -2.92
N LEU A 104 1.81 16.68 -2.57
CA LEU A 104 0.48 16.07 -2.50
C LEU A 104 -0.37 16.58 -1.33
N SER A 105 0.25 17.04 -0.23
CA SER A 105 -0.47 17.54 0.94
C SER A 105 -1.35 18.77 0.64
N ARG A 106 -1.02 19.55 -0.41
CA ARG A 106 -1.84 20.71 -0.85
C ARG A 106 -3.26 20.33 -1.27
N HIS A 107 -3.48 19.06 -1.64
CA HIS A 107 -4.78 18.56 -2.06
C HIS A 107 -5.67 18.11 -0.88
N ILE A 108 -5.12 17.98 0.32
CA ILE A 108 -5.88 17.54 1.51
C ILE A 108 -6.92 18.60 1.83
N GLY A 109 -8.20 18.18 1.90
CA GLY A 109 -9.34 19.09 2.08
C GLY A 109 -9.80 19.81 0.80
N GLY A 110 -9.02 19.74 -0.29
CA GLY A 110 -9.35 20.31 -1.60
C GLY A 110 -9.47 19.25 -2.70
N GLY A 111 -10.11 18.10 -2.39
CA GLY A 111 -10.30 16.98 -3.34
C GLY A 111 -9.68 15.68 -2.88
N LEU A 112 -8.72 15.70 -1.96
CA LEU A 112 -8.13 14.53 -1.33
C LEU A 112 -8.56 14.44 0.14
N ASP A 113 -9.19 13.34 0.53
CA ASP A 113 -9.61 13.10 1.92
C ASP A 113 -8.48 12.48 2.75
N GLU A 114 -7.63 11.66 2.13
CA GLU A 114 -6.58 10.93 2.86
C GLU A 114 -5.31 10.74 2.01
N LEU A 115 -4.18 11.24 2.53
CA LEU A 115 -2.83 10.86 2.11
C LEU A 115 -2.25 9.91 3.17
N THR A 116 -1.85 8.72 2.78
CA THR A 116 -1.36 7.67 3.69
C THR A 116 -0.21 6.87 3.06
N LEU A 117 0.50 6.09 3.88
CA LEU A 117 1.58 5.22 3.44
C LEU A 117 1.37 3.78 3.91
N THR A 118 1.96 2.83 3.16
CA THR A 118 2.33 1.52 3.67
C THR A 118 3.85 1.47 3.70
N THR A 119 4.44 1.15 4.84
CA THR A 119 5.88 1.17 5.09
C THR A 119 6.30 -0.06 5.90
N ASN A 120 7.54 -0.49 5.75
CA ASN A 120 8.16 -1.48 6.63
C ASN A 120 8.61 -0.88 7.98
N GLY A 121 8.53 0.44 8.14
CA GLY A 121 8.84 1.16 9.37
C GLY A 121 10.31 1.47 9.61
N SER A 122 11.25 0.91 8.85
CA SER A 122 12.70 1.05 9.07
C SER A 122 13.21 2.49 9.08
N GLN A 123 12.59 3.36 8.26
CA GLN A 123 12.95 4.78 8.11
C GLN A 123 11.95 5.71 8.80
N LEU A 124 10.91 5.16 9.42
CA LEU A 124 9.77 5.95 9.89
C LEU A 124 10.14 6.94 11.01
N ALA A 125 11.03 6.56 11.92
CA ALA A 125 11.51 7.44 12.99
C ALA A 125 12.08 8.76 12.44
N ARG A 126 12.74 8.71 11.29
CA ARG A 126 13.33 9.88 10.63
C ARG A 126 12.29 10.85 10.08
N TYR A 127 11.15 10.34 9.62
CA TYR A 127 10.19 11.12 8.83
C TYR A 127 8.87 11.39 9.56
N ALA A 128 8.64 10.82 10.75
CA ALA A 128 7.36 10.83 11.44
C ALA A 128 6.79 12.25 11.64
N VAL A 129 7.59 13.17 12.16
CA VAL A 129 7.19 14.55 12.42
C VAL A 129 6.81 15.25 11.10
N GLU A 130 7.67 15.15 10.09
CA GLU A 130 7.44 15.80 8.82
C GLU A 130 6.23 15.22 8.05
N LEU A 131 5.96 13.92 8.18
CA LEU A 131 4.76 13.28 7.67
C LEU A 131 3.50 13.83 8.35
N ALA A 132 3.53 13.97 9.68
CA ALA A 132 2.43 14.57 10.44
C ALA A 132 2.16 16.03 10.03
N ASP A 133 3.22 16.83 9.87
CA ASP A 133 3.15 18.24 9.42
C ASP A 133 2.54 18.36 8.02
N CYS A 134 2.74 17.34 7.17
CA CYS A 134 2.10 17.24 5.86
C CYS A 134 0.65 16.70 5.89
N GLY A 135 0.06 16.50 7.07
CA GLY A 135 -1.33 16.04 7.20
C GLY A 135 -1.51 14.53 7.00
N VAL A 136 -0.44 13.74 7.07
CA VAL A 136 -0.53 12.28 7.09
C VAL A 136 -1.00 11.84 8.48
N ASN A 137 -2.29 11.55 8.60
CA ASN A 137 -2.92 11.23 9.90
C ASN A 137 -2.92 9.74 10.23
N ARG A 138 -2.60 8.87 9.28
CA ARG A 138 -2.59 7.43 9.45
C ARG A 138 -1.61 6.76 8.51
N ILE A 139 -0.92 5.74 9.02
CA ILE A 139 -0.02 4.88 8.25
C ILE A 139 -0.29 3.41 8.54
N ASN A 140 0.10 2.56 7.58
CA ASN A 140 0.18 1.12 7.82
C ASN A 140 1.66 0.72 7.94
N VAL A 141 2.01 0.04 9.01
CA VAL A 141 3.35 -0.54 9.20
C VAL A 141 3.25 -2.06 9.06
N SER A 142 4.10 -2.63 8.21
CA SER A 142 4.15 -4.07 7.99
C SER A 142 5.07 -4.71 9.03
N ILE A 143 4.51 -5.64 9.83
CA ILE A 143 5.23 -6.40 10.84
C ILE A 143 4.56 -7.77 11.00
N ASP A 144 5.31 -8.84 10.72
CA ASP A 144 4.76 -10.20 10.67
C ASP A 144 5.02 -10.98 11.96
N THR A 145 5.97 -10.54 12.79
CA THR A 145 6.35 -11.18 14.06
C THR A 145 6.99 -10.18 15.00
N LEU A 146 6.85 -10.42 16.29
CA LEU A 146 7.53 -9.66 17.37
C LEU A 146 8.81 -10.35 17.86
N ASP A 147 9.14 -11.55 17.34
CA ASP A 147 10.39 -12.23 17.63
C ASP A 147 11.51 -11.65 16.73
N PRO A 148 12.59 -11.08 17.31
CA PRO A 148 13.67 -10.46 16.53
C PRO A 148 14.39 -11.45 15.59
N ILE A 149 14.50 -12.73 15.98
CA ILE A 149 15.17 -13.76 15.19
C ILE A 149 14.30 -14.11 14.00
N LYS A 150 13.01 -14.38 14.21
CA LYS A 150 12.06 -14.63 13.13
C LYS A 150 11.90 -13.41 12.23
N PHE A 151 11.87 -12.20 12.81
CA PHE A 151 11.82 -10.97 12.03
C PHE A 151 13.02 -10.84 11.09
N LYS A 152 14.22 -11.12 11.59
CA LYS A 152 15.44 -11.15 10.77
C LYS A 152 15.38 -12.23 9.69
N THR A 153 14.85 -13.41 10.02
CA THR A 153 14.69 -14.52 9.07
C THR A 153 13.76 -14.15 7.92
N ILE A 154 12.57 -13.61 8.21
CA ILE A 154 11.59 -13.30 7.17
C ILE A 154 11.96 -12.08 6.34
N THR A 155 12.54 -11.04 6.95
CA THR A 155 12.92 -9.80 6.28
C THR A 155 14.33 -9.84 5.67
N ARG A 156 15.13 -10.84 6.05
CA ARG A 156 16.56 -11.05 5.74
C ARG A 156 17.46 -9.91 6.24
N TRP A 157 17.09 -8.67 6.00
CA TRP A 157 17.93 -7.49 6.30
C TRP A 157 17.33 -6.55 7.34
N GLY A 158 16.07 -6.77 7.74
CA GLY A 158 15.37 -5.91 8.69
C GLY A 158 15.91 -6.01 10.13
N GLU A 159 15.67 -4.97 10.90
CA GLU A 159 15.95 -4.87 12.33
C GLU A 159 14.66 -4.46 13.04
N LEU A 160 14.13 -5.35 13.90
CA LEU A 160 12.83 -5.13 14.57
C LEU A 160 12.84 -3.86 15.43
N ASP A 161 13.92 -3.60 16.17
CA ASP A 161 14.03 -2.43 17.04
C ASP A 161 13.87 -1.11 16.27
N LYS A 162 14.43 -1.01 15.06
CA LYS A 162 14.25 0.17 14.20
C LYS A 162 12.80 0.38 13.78
N VAL A 163 12.07 -0.71 13.53
CA VAL A 163 10.64 -0.64 13.19
C VAL A 163 9.84 -0.20 14.41
N MET A 164 10.16 -0.72 15.59
CA MET A 164 9.51 -0.35 16.85
C MET A 164 9.76 1.12 17.20
N ASP A 165 10.99 1.62 16.99
CA ASP A 165 11.31 3.04 17.15
C ASP A 165 10.53 3.91 16.17
N GLY A 166 10.37 3.43 14.92
CA GLY A 166 9.55 4.08 13.90
C GLY A 166 8.07 4.19 14.30
N ILE A 167 7.50 3.12 14.84
CA ILE A 167 6.11 3.10 15.35
C ILE A 167 5.94 4.11 16.48
N ARG A 168 6.83 4.07 17.49
CA ARG A 168 6.79 5.02 18.62
C ARG A 168 6.91 6.47 18.16
N ALA A 169 7.83 6.76 17.23
CA ALA A 169 7.99 8.09 16.67
C ALA A 169 6.73 8.58 15.93
N ALA A 170 6.08 7.71 15.16
CA ALA A 170 4.84 8.04 14.46
C ALA A 170 3.70 8.34 15.44
N GLN A 171 3.53 7.51 16.47
CA GLN A 171 2.53 7.73 17.53
C GLN A 171 2.79 9.03 18.30
N ALA A 172 4.05 9.30 18.66
CA ALA A 172 4.47 10.54 19.33
C ALA A 172 4.20 11.78 18.46
N ALA A 173 4.28 11.66 17.13
CA ALA A 173 3.93 12.72 16.17
C ALA A 173 2.41 12.84 15.94
N GLY A 174 1.57 12.05 16.60
CA GLY A 174 0.12 12.06 16.45
C GLY A 174 -0.42 11.27 15.25
N ILE A 175 0.42 10.48 14.59
CA ILE A 175 0.01 9.63 13.47
C ILE A 175 -0.58 8.33 14.02
N ARG A 176 -1.78 7.97 13.61
CA ARG A 176 -2.38 6.68 13.93
C ARG A 176 -1.67 5.56 13.15
N VAL A 177 -1.15 4.60 13.86
CA VAL A 177 -0.50 3.43 13.26
C VAL A 177 -1.48 2.27 13.19
N LYS A 178 -1.50 1.58 12.06
CA LYS A 178 -2.15 0.28 11.91
C LYS A 178 -1.12 -0.75 11.50
N LEU A 179 -1.08 -1.89 12.17
CA LEU A 179 -0.21 -2.98 11.79
C LEU A 179 -0.85 -3.81 10.67
N ASN A 180 -0.03 -4.22 9.72
CA ASN A 180 -0.37 -5.22 8.72
C ASN A 180 0.57 -6.42 8.93
N ALA A 181 0.02 -7.63 8.99
CA ALA A 181 0.79 -8.86 9.07
C ALA A 181 0.31 -9.86 8.01
N VAL A 182 1.25 -10.45 7.29
CA VAL A 182 0.98 -11.60 6.43
C VAL A 182 0.94 -12.85 7.31
N ALA A 183 -0.20 -13.55 7.30
CA ALA A 183 -0.31 -14.82 8.02
C ALA A 183 0.36 -15.93 7.21
N LEU A 184 1.37 -16.57 7.82
CA LEU A 184 2.20 -17.60 7.21
C LEU A 184 2.11 -18.88 8.01
N LYS A 185 1.73 -19.97 7.33
CA LYS A 185 1.66 -21.30 7.92
C LYS A 185 3.04 -21.75 8.42
N ASP A 186 3.06 -22.45 9.54
CA ASP A 186 4.26 -23.00 10.19
C ASP A 186 5.34 -21.95 10.52
N PHE A 187 5.02 -20.65 10.40
CA PHE A 187 5.96 -19.58 10.70
C PHE A 187 5.49 -18.64 11.82
N ASN A 188 4.41 -17.89 11.61
CA ASN A 188 3.90 -16.91 12.58
C ASN A 188 2.46 -17.19 13.07
N GLU A 189 1.83 -18.28 12.60
CA GLU A 189 0.43 -18.59 12.94
C GLU A 189 0.18 -18.66 14.45
N HIS A 190 1.12 -19.21 15.21
CA HIS A 190 1.02 -19.34 16.67
C HIS A 190 1.28 -18.01 17.43
N GLU A 191 1.87 -17.02 16.76
CA GLU A 191 2.18 -15.70 17.34
C GLU A 191 1.07 -14.67 17.09
N ILE A 192 0.10 -14.98 16.21
CA ILE A 192 -0.97 -14.03 15.86
C ILE A 192 -1.76 -13.55 17.09
N PRO A 193 -2.11 -14.40 18.09
CA PRO A 193 -2.75 -13.93 19.31
C PRO A 193 -1.92 -12.91 20.11
N ASP A 194 -0.61 -13.09 20.18
CA ASP A 194 0.28 -12.18 20.90
C ASP A 194 0.52 -10.89 20.10
N LEU A 195 0.65 -10.98 18.79
CA LEU A 195 0.70 -9.81 17.90
C LEU A 195 -0.59 -8.96 18.01
N LEU A 196 -1.74 -9.62 18.11
CA LEU A 196 -3.03 -8.97 18.34
C LEU A 196 -3.07 -8.22 19.70
N ARG A 197 -2.68 -8.90 20.79
CA ARG A 197 -2.60 -8.29 22.12
C ARG A 197 -1.65 -7.10 22.16
N PHE A 198 -0.48 -7.25 21.52
CA PHE A 198 0.49 -6.18 21.38
C PHE A 198 -0.09 -4.98 20.64
N ALA A 199 -0.65 -5.20 19.44
CA ALA A 199 -1.20 -4.12 18.63
C ALA A 199 -2.27 -3.33 19.39
N HIS A 200 -3.22 -4.02 19.99
CA HIS A 200 -4.30 -3.40 20.74
C HIS A 200 -3.81 -2.74 22.05
N GLY A 201 -2.85 -3.33 22.74
CA GLY A 201 -2.23 -2.75 23.94
C GLY A 201 -1.53 -1.43 23.67
N GLU A 202 -0.97 -1.26 22.47
CA GLU A 202 -0.32 -0.03 21.98
C GLU A 202 -1.30 0.91 21.24
N GLY A 203 -2.61 0.65 21.30
CA GLY A 203 -3.64 1.49 20.67
C GLY A 203 -3.68 1.41 19.13
N MET A 204 -3.18 0.33 18.56
CA MET A 204 -3.15 0.10 17.12
C MET A 204 -4.17 -0.93 16.67
N ASP A 205 -4.77 -0.75 15.49
CA ASP A 205 -5.52 -1.82 14.82
C ASP A 205 -4.54 -2.83 14.20
N LEU A 206 -4.91 -4.11 14.13
CA LEU A 206 -4.20 -5.14 13.37
C LEU A 206 -4.98 -5.51 12.11
N THR A 207 -4.29 -5.77 11.01
CA THR A 207 -4.86 -6.37 9.80
C THR A 207 -4.04 -7.57 9.37
N LEU A 208 -4.66 -8.73 9.31
CA LEU A 208 -4.09 -9.95 8.78
C LEU A 208 -4.36 -10.06 7.27
N ILE A 209 -3.38 -10.57 6.53
CA ILE A 209 -3.39 -10.62 5.06
C ILE A 209 -3.01 -12.04 4.63
N GLU A 210 -3.81 -12.63 3.73
CA GLU A 210 -3.43 -13.88 3.05
C GLU A 210 -2.30 -13.64 2.06
N THR A 211 -1.37 -14.61 1.97
CA THR A 211 -0.33 -14.62 0.93
C THR A 211 -0.97 -14.60 -0.46
N MET A 212 -0.41 -13.80 -1.37
CA MET A 212 -0.90 -13.66 -2.74
C MET A 212 0.10 -14.22 -3.76
N PRO A 213 -0.37 -14.92 -4.81
CA PRO A 213 0.49 -15.57 -5.80
C PRO A 213 1.01 -14.55 -6.84
N MET A 214 1.94 -13.67 -6.43
CA MET A 214 2.50 -12.61 -7.27
C MET A 214 4.03 -12.70 -7.34
N GLY A 215 4.58 -12.57 -8.54
CA GLY A 215 6.02 -12.63 -8.81
C GLY A 215 6.63 -14.00 -8.44
N GLU A 216 7.86 -14.22 -8.78
CA GLU A 216 8.61 -15.39 -8.34
C GLU A 216 9.29 -15.11 -6.98
N THR A 217 9.27 -16.08 -6.08
CA THR A 217 9.93 -16.03 -4.78
C THR A 217 10.75 -17.30 -4.61
N ASP A 218 11.74 -17.25 -3.72
CA ASP A 218 12.61 -18.40 -3.46
C ASP A 218 11.88 -19.56 -2.77
N GLU A 219 10.70 -19.29 -2.19
CA GLU A 219 9.92 -20.26 -1.43
C GLU A 219 8.59 -20.61 -2.11
N ASP A 220 8.11 -21.85 -1.90
CA ASP A 220 6.81 -22.30 -2.41
C ASP A 220 5.69 -21.69 -1.56
N ARG A 221 4.89 -20.82 -2.19
CA ARG A 221 3.76 -20.16 -1.54
C ARG A 221 2.68 -21.11 -1.09
N THR A 222 2.57 -22.29 -1.71
CA THR A 222 1.60 -23.32 -1.33
C THR A 222 1.87 -23.81 0.10
N ASP A 223 3.15 -23.93 0.45
CA ASP A 223 3.57 -24.38 1.78
C ASP A 223 3.37 -23.28 2.84
N GLN A 224 3.48 -22.01 2.44
CA GLN A 224 3.32 -20.84 3.34
C GLN A 224 1.87 -20.37 3.47
N TYR A 225 0.97 -20.79 2.58
CA TYR A 225 -0.40 -20.30 2.55
C TYR A 225 -1.19 -20.73 3.78
N LEU A 226 -1.72 -19.76 4.50
CA LEU A 226 -2.60 -19.95 5.66
C LEU A 226 -3.92 -19.24 5.40
N PRO A 227 -5.03 -19.98 5.20
CA PRO A 227 -6.36 -19.38 5.07
C PRO A 227 -6.75 -18.61 6.32
N LEU A 228 -7.15 -17.36 6.18
CA LEU A 228 -7.53 -16.52 7.32
C LEU A 228 -8.84 -16.97 7.99
N SER A 229 -9.63 -17.83 7.35
CA SER A 229 -10.76 -18.51 8.00
C SER A 229 -10.29 -19.42 9.13
N LEU A 230 -9.17 -20.15 8.94
CA LEU A 230 -8.59 -21.00 9.99
C LEU A 230 -8.00 -20.16 11.12
N VAL A 231 -7.31 -19.06 10.76
CA VAL A 231 -6.78 -18.12 11.75
C VAL A 231 -7.90 -17.50 12.58
N ARG A 232 -9.01 -17.10 11.95
CA ARG A 232 -10.19 -16.59 12.67
C ARG A 232 -10.73 -17.63 13.66
N SER A 233 -10.91 -18.88 13.21
CA SER A 233 -11.42 -19.95 14.09
C SER A 233 -10.49 -20.21 15.27
N SER A 234 -9.17 -20.21 15.08
CA SER A 234 -8.19 -20.33 16.17
C SER A 234 -8.22 -19.14 17.12
N LEU A 235 -8.41 -17.93 16.62
CA LEU A 235 -8.56 -16.74 17.47
C LEU A 235 -9.84 -16.78 18.30
N GLU A 236 -10.93 -17.34 17.76
CA GLU A 236 -12.23 -17.49 18.45
C GLU A 236 -12.16 -18.48 19.64
N GLU A 237 -11.09 -19.29 19.75
CA GLU A 237 -10.81 -20.09 20.97
C GLU A 237 -10.36 -19.23 22.16
N HIS A 238 -9.86 -18.02 21.89
CA HIS A 238 -9.23 -17.14 22.90
C HIS A 238 -9.89 -15.77 23.01
N PHE A 239 -10.64 -15.34 21.99
CA PHE A 239 -11.22 -14.01 21.88
C PHE A 239 -12.64 -14.08 21.35
N THR A 240 -13.48 -13.13 21.74
CA THR A 240 -14.80 -12.91 21.17
C THR A 240 -14.67 -11.91 20.02
N LEU A 241 -14.97 -12.35 18.79
CA LEU A 241 -14.85 -11.57 17.57
C LEU A 241 -16.23 -11.14 17.05
N ASP A 242 -16.59 -9.88 17.26
CA ASP A 242 -17.86 -9.32 16.81
C ASP A 242 -17.71 -8.64 15.44
N ASP A 243 -18.48 -9.07 14.43
CA ASP A 243 -18.45 -8.44 13.10
C ASP A 243 -18.97 -6.99 13.18
N ILE A 244 -18.22 -6.04 12.62
CA ILE A 244 -18.57 -4.61 12.63
C ILE A 244 -18.61 -4.02 11.22
N PRO A 245 -19.49 -3.02 10.96
CA PRO A 245 -19.61 -2.40 9.63
C PRO A 245 -18.47 -1.41 9.33
N TYR A 246 -17.44 -1.36 10.16
CA TYR A 246 -16.30 -0.44 10.02
C TYR A 246 -15.55 -0.69 8.72
N ARG A 247 -15.21 0.38 8.01
CA ARG A 247 -14.45 0.32 6.76
C ARG A 247 -13.41 1.43 6.70
N THR A 248 -12.26 1.14 6.08
CA THR A 248 -11.17 2.12 5.86
C THR A 248 -11.01 2.48 4.37
N GLY A 249 -12.00 2.18 3.54
CA GLY A 249 -11.91 2.32 2.08
C GLY A 249 -10.94 1.31 1.41
N GLY A 250 -10.40 0.36 2.18
CA GLY A 250 -9.58 -0.76 1.72
C GLY A 250 -10.38 -2.08 1.66
N PRO A 251 -9.69 -3.21 1.37
CA PRO A 251 -10.34 -4.52 1.21
C PRO A 251 -10.64 -5.23 2.53
N ALA A 252 -10.10 -4.74 3.65
CA ALA A 252 -10.22 -5.40 4.94
C ALA A 252 -11.68 -5.40 5.44
N ARG A 253 -12.12 -6.54 5.94
CA ARG A 253 -13.32 -6.70 6.77
C ARG A 253 -12.86 -6.72 8.21
N TYR A 254 -13.62 -6.05 9.07
CA TYR A 254 -13.21 -5.82 10.44
C TYR A 254 -14.15 -6.50 11.42
N VAL A 255 -13.55 -7.00 12.49
CA VAL A 255 -14.21 -7.40 13.73
C VAL A 255 -13.71 -6.53 14.86
N GLU A 256 -14.52 -6.34 15.89
CA GLU A 256 -14.10 -5.86 17.19
C GLU A 256 -13.73 -7.06 18.06
N VAL A 257 -12.60 -6.95 18.75
CA VAL A 257 -12.13 -7.96 19.71
C VAL A 257 -12.59 -7.52 21.08
N ARG A 258 -13.59 -8.18 21.65
CA ARG A 258 -14.31 -7.72 22.85
C ARG A 258 -13.39 -7.58 24.05
N GLU A 259 -12.43 -8.47 24.23
CA GLU A 259 -11.51 -8.50 25.35
C GLU A 259 -10.53 -7.33 25.36
N THR A 260 -10.26 -6.75 24.19
CA THR A 260 -9.30 -5.66 24.03
C THR A 260 -9.93 -4.33 23.61
N GLY A 261 -11.18 -4.37 23.09
CA GLY A 261 -11.86 -3.22 22.50
C GLY A 261 -11.21 -2.72 21.19
N GLY A 262 -10.21 -3.43 20.68
CA GLY A 262 -9.49 -3.07 19.45
C GLY A 262 -10.10 -3.73 18.21
N ARG A 263 -9.64 -3.32 17.03
CA ARG A 263 -10.14 -3.82 15.76
C ARG A 263 -9.14 -4.73 15.06
N LEU A 264 -9.63 -5.88 14.61
CA LEU A 264 -8.90 -6.82 13.78
C LEU A 264 -9.51 -6.85 12.37
N GLY A 265 -8.67 -6.60 11.36
CA GLY A 265 -9.07 -6.66 9.95
C GLY A 265 -8.58 -7.92 9.26
N PHE A 266 -9.36 -8.45 8.32
CA PHE A 266 -9.01 -9.59 7.49
C PHE A 266 -9.01 -9.19 6.01
N ILE A 267 -7.88 -9.40 5.32
CA ILE A 267 -7.75 -9.25 3.87
C ILE A 267 -7.58 -10.64 3.27
N THR A 268 -8.65 -11.14 2.67
CA THR A 268 -8.84 -12.52 2.24
C THR A 268 -9.07 -12.60 0.72
N PRO A 269 -8.05 -12.33 -0.11
CA PRO A 269 -8.22 -12.33 -1.56
C PRO A 269 -8.56 -13.73 -2.12
N LEU A 270 -8.16 -14.79 -1.42
CA LEU A 270 -8.34 -16.17 -1.87
C LEU A 270 -9.59 -16.82 -1.25
N THR A 271 -9.74 -16.73 0.08
CA THR A 271 -10.87 -17.37 0.76
C THR A 271 -12.17 -16.58 0.64
N HIS A 272 -12.12 -15.27 0.44
CA HIS A 272 -13.30 -14.44 0.33
C HIS A 272 -13.03 -13.15 -0.45
N ASN A 273 -13.22 -13.22 -1.72
CA ASN A 273 -12.92 -12.16 -2.65
C ASN A 273 -13.75 -10.88 -2.35
N PHE A 274 -13.13 -9.72 -2.57
CA PHE A 274 -13.68 -8.38 -2.35
C PHE A 274 -13.75 -7.55 -3.64
N CYS A 275 -13.74 -8.21 -4.80
CA CYS A 275 -13.66 -7.56 -6.10
C CYS A 275 -14.91 -6.76 -6.47
N GLU A 276 -16.08 -7.19 -6.01
CA GLU A 276 -17.36 -6.52 -6.31
C GLU A 276 -17.41 -5.06 -5.84
N SER A 277 -16.72 -4.73 -4.75
CA SER A 277 -16.65 -3.37 -4.19
C SER A 277 -15.29 -2.69 -4.42
N CYS A 278 -14.49 -3.19 -5.37
CA CYS A 278 -13.12 -2.70 -5.58
C CYS A 278 -13.08 -1.32 -6.21
N ASN A 279 -12.72 -0.31 -5.42
CA ASN A 279 -12.57 1.09 -5.80
C ASN A 279 -11.13 1.50 -6.15
N ARG A 280 -10.21 0.53 -6.37
CA ARG A 280 -8.77 0.78 -6.41
C ARG A 280 -8.15 0.54 -7.77
N VAL A 281 -7.12 1.36 -8.05
CA VAL A 281 -6.15 1.14 -9.13
C VAL A 281 -4.73 1.39 -8.59
N ARG A 282 -3.70 0.97 -9.34
CA ARG A 282 -2.30 1.01 -8.90
C ARG A 282 -1.40 1.62 -9.97
N LEU A 283 -0.72 2.69 -9.60
CA LEU A 283 0.30 3.34 -10.41
C LEU A 283 1.68 2.87 -9.96
N THR A 284 2.51 2.45 -10.90
CA THR A 284 3.90 2.07 -10.63
C THR A 284 4.84 3.27 -10.71
N CYS A 285 6.04 3.10 -10.16
CA CYS A 285 7.10 4.10 -10.26
C CYS A 285 7.61 4.35 -11.69
N THR A 286 7.18 3.54 -12.65
CA THR A 286 7.47 3.72 -14.09
C THR A 286 6.37 4.43 -14.85
N GLY A 287 5.23 4.72 -14.22
CA GLY A 287 4.06 5.32 -14.85
C GLY A 287 3.08 4.33 -15.48
N THR A 288 3.25 3.04 -15.20
CA THR A 288 2.30 2.01 -15.62
C THR A 288 1.13 1.94 -14.65
N LEU A 289 -0.09 2.04 -15.15
CA LEU A 289 -1.32 1.90 -14.37
C LEU A 289 -1.86 0.47 -14.51
N TYR A 290 -1.99 -0.24 -13.39
CA TYR A 290 -2.71 -1.51 -13.30
C TYR A 290 -4.10 -1.29 -12.69
N MET A 291 -5.14 -1.71 -13.41
CA MET A 291 -6.52 -1.59 -12.96
C MET A 291 -6.89 -2.66 -11.92
N CYS A 292 -6.15 -3.78 -11.90
CA CYS A 292 -6.31 -4.86 -10.93
C CYS A 292 -4.95 -5.36 -10.44
N LEU A 293 -4.87 -5.82 -9.18
CA LEU A 293 -3.65 -6.39 -8.62
C LEU A 293 -3.30 -7.74 -9.26
N GLY A 294 -4.29 -8.57 -9.52
CA GLY A 294 -4.11 -9.94 -10.02
C GLY A 294 -4.39 -10.11 -11.51
N GLN A 295 -4.29 -9.03 -12.31
CA GLN A 295 -4.43 -9.06 -13.77
C GLN A 295 -3.28 -8.30 -14.40
N ASP A 296 -2.86 -8.70 -15.61
CA ASP A 296 -1.71 -8.10 -16.30
C ASP A 296 -2.09 -6.95 -17.24
N ASP A 297 -3.40 -6.71 -17.46
CA ASP A 297 -3.82 -5.55 -18.26
C ASP A 297 -3.38 -4.24 -17.57
N ALA A 298 -2.72 -3.40 -18.35
CA ALA A 298 -2.09 -2.18 -17.90
C ALA A 298 -2.16 -1.07 -18.94
N ALA A 299 -2.01 0.17 -18.49
CA ALA A 299 -1.89 1.34 -19.34
C ALA A 299 -0.57 2.07 -19.09
N ASP A 300 0.10 2.50 -20.16
CA ASP A 300 1.29 3.35 -20.08
C ASP A 300 0.87 4.82 -19.96
N LEU A 301 0.83 5.33 -18.74
CA LEU A 301 0.57 6.75 -18.50
C LEU A 301 1.83 7.61 -18.60
N ARG A 302 3.05 7.02 -18.59
CA ARG A 302 4.30 7.75 -18.77
C ARG A 302 4.38 8.41 -20.13
N THR A 303 4.03 7.67 -21.18
CA THR A 303 4.00 8.20 -22.55
C THR A 303 2.99 9.33 -22.68
N ALA A 304 1.78 9.17 -22.13
CA ALA A 304 0.77 10.22 -22.14
C ALA A 304 1.20 11.47 -21.35
N LEU A 305 1.81 11.27 -20.19
CA LEU A 305 2.31 12.34 -19.32
C LEU A 305 3.40 13.19 -20.01
N ARG A 306 4.30 12.55 -20.76
CA ARG A 306 5.45 13.20 -21.41
C ARG A 306 5.13 13.76 -22.79
N ALA A 307 3.99 13.39 -23.36
CA ALA A 307 3.58 13.83 -24.69
C ALA A 307 3.18 15.31 -24.72
N SER A 308 2.67 15.84 -23.61
CA SER A 308 2.19 17.23 -23.51
C SER A 308 2.23 17.75 -22.07
N ASP A 309 2.44 19.06 -21.92
CA ASP A 309 2.24 19.76 -20.64
C ASP A 309 0.73 19.96 -20.34
N ASP A 310 -0.12 19.84 -21.33
CA ASP A 310 -1.58 19.83 -21.18
C ASP A 310 -2.05 18.47 -20.64
N ASP A 311 -2.89 18.48 -19.62
CA ASP A 311 -3.43 17.27 -18.98
C ASP A 311 -4.59 16.62 -19.74
N ALA A 312 -5.08 17.20 -20.85
CA ALA A 312 -6.21 16.65 -21.61
C ALA A 312 -5.89 15.26 -22.16
N TYR A 313 -4.69 15.07 -22.72
CA TYR A 313 -4.27 13.77 -23.25
C TYR A 313 -4.07 12.74 -22.13
N LEU A 314 -3.43 13.15 -21.03
CA LEU A 314 -3.29 12.31 -19.83
C LEU A 314 -4.65 11.90 -19.25
N SER A 315 -5.58 12.87 -19.17
CA SER A 315 -6.95 12.62 -18.69
C SER A 315 -7.66 11.58 -19.55
N SER A 316 -7.56 11.69 -20.89
CA SER A 316 -8.15 10.72 -21.81
C SER A 316 -7.52 9.32 -21.68
N ALA A 317 -6.20 9.24 -21.48
CA ALA A 317 -5.51 7.97 -21.26
C ALA A 317 -5.93 7.29 -19.96
N ILE A 318 -6.17 8.07 -18.90
CA ILE A 318 -6.71 7.57 -17.63
C ILE A 318 -8.13 7.02 -17.84
N ASP A 319 -9.02 7.75 -18.53
CA ASP A 319 -10.40 7.30 -18.79
C ASP A 319 -10.43 6.00 -19.58
N GLU A 320 -9.61 5.92 -20.62
CA GLU A 320 -9.48 4.71 -21.43
C GLU A 320 -9.01 3.52 -20.57
N ALA A 321 -8.00 3.70 -19.73
CA ALA A 321 -7.53 2.66 -18.82
C ALA A 321 -8.65 2.20 -17.86
N ILE A 322 -9.38 3.12 -17.25
CA ILE A 322 -10.47 2.80 -16.30
C ILE A 322 -11.60 2.05 -17.03
N SER A 323 -11.89 2.36 -18.29
CA SER A 323 -12.90 1.65 -19.09
C SER A 323 -12.59 0.16 -19.31
N ARG A 324 -11.33 -0.26 -19.10
CA ARG A 324 -10.87 -1.66 -19.19
C ARG A 324 -10.70 -2.33 -17.82
N LYS A 325 -11.06 -1.66 -16.71
CA LYS A 325 -10.89 -2.24 -15.37
C LYS A 325 -11.67 -3.54 -15.23
N PRO A 326 -11.00 -4.70 -14.92
CA PRO A 326 -11.66 -6.00 -14.89
C PRO A 326 -12.58 -6.14 -13.66
N LYS A 327 -13.52 -7.10 -13.75
CA LYS A 327 -14.43 -7.42 -12.66
C LYS A 327 -13.68 -7.86 -11.39
N GLY A 328 -12.65 -8.70 -11.57
CA GLY A 328 -11.89 -9.25 -10.44
C GLY A 328 -10.52 -9.79 -10.85
N HIS A 329 -9.85 -10.42 -9.92
CA HIS A 329 -8.60 -11.14 -10.11
C HIS A 329 -8.85 -12.64 -10.22
N ASP A 330 -7.85 -13.36 -10.74
CA ASP A 330 -7.88 -14.81 -10.95
C ASP A 330 -6.87 -15.51 -10.04
N PHE A 331 -6.68 -15.02 -8.80
CA PHE A 331 -5.77 -15.63 -7.86
C PHE A 331 -6.21 -17.03 -7.46
N ILE A 332 -5.32 -17.99 -7.66
CA ILE A 332 -5.47 -19.38 -7.21
C ILE A 332 -4.14 -19.78 -6.55
N ILE A 333 -4.21 -20.39 -5.38
CA ILE A 333 -3.08 -21.07 -4.74
C ILE A 333 -3.51 -22.52 -4.48
N ASP A 334 -2.94 -23.45 -5.22
CA ASP A 334 -3.05 -24.88 -4.97
C ASP A 334 -1.82 -25.62 -5.50
N ARG A 335 -1.72 -26.92 -5.19
CA ARG A 335 -0.57 -27.74 -5.61
C ARG A 335 -0.42 -27.90 -7.14
N ASN A 336 -1.47 -27.64 -7.91
CA ASN A 336 -1.47 -27.69 -9.37
C ASN A 336 -1.10 -26.34 -10.00
N HIS A 337 -1.19 -25.24 -9.25
CA HIS A 337 -0.93 -23.87 -9.68
C HIS A 337 0.24 -23.26 -8.91
N ARG A 338 1.46 -23.81 -9.15
CA ARG A 338 2.69 -23.33 -8.48
C ARG A 338 3.24 -22.04 -9.08
N LYS A 339 2.87 -21.72 -10.33
CA LYS A 339 3.30 -20.47 -10.98
C LYS A 339 2.53 -19.29 -10.39
N PRO A 340 3.17 -18.11 -10.27
CA PRO A 340 2.46 -16.91 -9.85
C PRO A 340 1.36 -16.56 -10.86
N ALA A 341 0.22 -16.09 -10.37
CA ALA A 341 -0.90 -15.64 -11.21
C ALA A 341 -0.51 -14.42 -12.08
N VAL A 342 0.43 -13.61 -11.59
CA VAL A 342 1.05 -12.51 -12.34
C VAL A 342 2.55 -12.51 -12.10
N ALA A 343 3.34 -12.29 -13.15
CA ALA A 343 4.80 -12.34 -13.09
C ALA A 343 5.43 -11.20 -12.27
N ARG A 344 4.74 -10.07 -12.13
CA ARG A 344 5.25 -8.92 -11.39
C ARG A 344 5.25 -9.14 -9.88
N HIS A 345 6.32 -8.70 -9.24
CA HIS A 345 6.43 -8.73 -7.78
C HIS A 345 5.54 -7.69 -7.11
N MET A 346 5.18 -7.94 -5.84
CA MET A 346 4.40 -7.01 -5.03
C MET A 346 5.09 -5.64 -4.90
N SER A 347 6.41 -5.59 -4.84
CA SER A 347 7.21 -4.36 -4.76
C SER A 347 7.04 -3.41 -5.96
N VAL A 348 6.61 -3.93 -7.12
CA VAL A 348 6.37 -3.12 -8.32
C VAL A 348 5.09 -2.30 -8.19
N THR A 349 4.01 -2.92 -7.73
CA THR A 349 2.68 -2.30 -7.62
C THR A 349 2.35 -1.81 -6.21
N GLY A 350 3.20 -2.12 -5.26
CA GLY A 350 3.03 -1.79 -3.85
C GLY A 350 2.03 -2.69 -3.12
N GLY A 351 2.47 -3.23 -1.99
CA GLY A 351 1.70 -4.09 -1.08
C GLY A 351 0.75 -3.33 -0.17
#